data_e5204bfbc9f8006a8fb836eb4ba24659
#
_entry.id   e5204bfbc9f8006a8fb836eb4ba24659
#
_cell.length_a   1.000
_cell.length_b   1.000
_cell.length_c   1.000
_cell.angle_alpha   90.00
_cell.angle_beta   90.00
_cell.angle_gamma   90.00
#
_symmetry.space_group_name_H-M   'P 1'
#
loop_
_entity.id
_entity.type
_entity.pdbx_description
1 polymer ?
#
loop_
_entity_poly.entity_id
_entity_poly.type
_entity_poly.pdbx_seq_one_letter_code
_entity_poly.pdbx_strand_id
1 'polypeptide(L)'
;NYYSVSPYAFCSNNPVNFVDPDGEDIYRYDFKTGQFNLAVQTNDPYDQIAKFAFNKDTGDYELKTNKKGKAKLEINKIEKGILQDGINFMENSQVWSTDNVSVEGFQDFIIQFSDMVGKEMAGYYYITHESSDNKFIHMGRGKNNRYNSSTSIPGITEVRPDLFGKVYPHTSWHTHPS
;
A
#
# COMPACT_ATOMS: atom_id res chain seq x y z
N ASN A 1 12.09 -18.19 -21.70
CA ASN A 1 12.50 -19.27 -20.78
C ASN A 1 12.31 -18.78 -19.35
N TYR A 2 11.12 -19.01 -18.81
CA TYR A 2 10.88 -18.91 -17.39
C TYR A 2 11.57 -20.10 -16.73
N TYR A 3 12.64 -19.85 -16.00
CA TYR A 3 13.20 -20.85 -15.11
C TYR A 3 12.12 -21.15 -14.06
N SER A 4 11.77 -22.41 -13.95
CA SER A 4 10.79 -22.91 -13.01
C SER A 4 11.24 -22.54 -11.58
N VAL A 5 10.64 -21.52 -11.02
CA VAL A 5 10.69 -21.31 -9.58
C VAL A 5 10.04 -22.55 -8.98
N SER A 6 10.74 -23.23 -8.07
CA SER A 6 10.20 -24.39 -7.39
C SER A 6 8.81 -24.06 -6.83
N PRO A 7 7.79 -24.92 -6.94
CA PRO A 7 6.50 -24.71 -6.29
C PRO A 7 6.61 -24.40 -4.80
N TYR A 8 7.72 -24.78 -4.18
CA TYR A 8 8.01 -24.50 -2.77
C TYR A 8 8.58 -23.10 -2.51
N ALA A 9 9.14 -22.42 -3.50
CA ALA A 9 9.56 -21.01 -3.38
C ALA A 9 8.37 -20.06 -3.22
N PHE A 10 7.19 -20.50 -3.66
CA PHE A 10 5.92 -19.82 -3.48
C PHE A 10 5.55 -19.58 -2.01
N CYS A 11 5.94 -20.45 -1.10
CA CYS A 11 5.67 -20.34 0.33
C CYS A 11 6.95 -20.04 1.15
N SER A 12 7.90 -19.27 0.64
CA SER A 12 9.17 -18.99 1.33
C SER A 12 9.88 -20.27 1.79
N ASN A 13 9.82 -21.34 0.98
CA ASN A 13 10.32 -22.69 1.28
C ASN A 13 9.70 -23.37 2.53
N ASN A 14 8.55 -22.89 3.00
CA ASN A 14 7.85 -23.50 4.14
C ASN A 14 6.36 -23.75 3.85
N PRO A 15 6.02 -24.62 2.89
CA PRO A 15 4.64 -24.87 2.44
C PRO A 15 3.72 -25.47 3.52
N VAL A 16 4.30 -25.95 4.61
CA VAL A 16 3.52 -26.58 5.70
C VAL A 16 2.95 -25.55 6.67
N ASN A 17 3.55 -24.34 6.73
CA ASN A 17 3.15 -23.30 7.68
C ASN A 17 2.45 -22.10 7.06
N PHE A 18 2.42 -22.01 5.73
CA PHE A 18 1.74 -20.96 5.00
C PHE A 18 0.54 -21.55 4.25
N VAL A 19 -0.56 -21.68 4.95
CA VAL A 19 -1.87 -21.83 4.33
C VAL A 19 -2.45 -20.42 4.24
N ASP A 20 -2.53 -19.88 3.03
CA ASP A 20 -3.38 -18.74 2.77
C ASP A 20 -4.81 -19.25 2.51
N PRO A 21 -5.72 -19.11 3.48
CA PRO A 21 -7.06 -19.68 3.35
C PRO A 21 -7.95 -18.87 2.41
N ASP A 22 -7.59 -17.62 2.12
CA ASP A 22 -8.43 -16.66 1.43
C ASP A 22 -7.80 -16.18 0.10
N GLY A 23 -6.54 -16.58 -0.20
CA GLY A 23 -5.88 -16.43 -1.51
C GLY A 23 -5.49 -15.00 -1.91
N GLU A 24 -5.43 -14.04 -0.99
CA GLU A 24 -5.10 -12.63 -1.26
C GLU A 24 -3.59 -12.38 -1.18
N ASP A 25 -3.02 -11.51 -2.05
CA ASP A 25 -1.61 -11.14 -1.98
C ASP A 25 -1.29 -10.53 -0.61
N ILE A 26 -0.30 -11.08 0.08
CA ILE A 26 0.07 -10.63 1.42
C ILE A 26 1.34 -9.79 1.34
N TYR A 27 1.22 -8.56 1.83
CA TYR A 27 2.31 -7.61 1.91
C TYR A 27 2.77 -7.40 3.36
N ARG A 28 4.06 -7.18 3.51
CA ARG A 28 4.69 -6.65 4.72
C ARG A 28 4.98 -5.18 4.53
N TYR A 29 4.49 -4.33 5.42
CA TYR A 29 4.91 -2.93 5.47
C TYR A 29 6.20 -2.79 6.28
N ASP A 30 7.18 -2.11 5.71
CA ASP A 30 8.44 -1.82 6.37
C ASP A 30 8.41 -0.40 6.96
N PHE A 31 8.26 -0.31 8.28
CA PHE A 31 8.20 0.97 9.00
C PHE A 31 9.49 1.80 8.92
N LYS A 32 10.61 1.20 8.53
CA LYS A 32 11.89 1.92 8.39
C LYS A 32 12.03 2.57 7.01
N THR A 33 11.61 1.85 5.99
CA THR A 33 11.76 2.30 4.60
C THR A 33 10.47 2.89 4.03
N GLY A 34 9.32 2.65 4.66
CA GLY A 34 8.02 3.08 4.18
C GLY A 34 7.51 2.31 2.97
N GLN A 35 8.07 1.14 2.70
CA GLN A 35 7.76 0.35 1.52
C GLN A 35 6.91 -0.88 1.83
N PHE A 36 6.13 -1.28 0.83
CA PHE A 36 5.38 -2.53 0.83
C PHE A 36 6.20 -3.62 0.15
N ASN A 37 6.42 -4.72 0.86
CA ASN A 37 7.16 -5.86 0.35
C ASN A 37 6.20 -7.03 0.17
N LEU A 38 6.05 -7.51 -1.06
CA LEU A 38 5.25 -8.69 -1.36
C LEU A 38 5.87 -9.91 -0.66
N ALA A 39 5.11 -10.54 0.22
CA ALA A 39 5.55 -11.70 0.98
C ALA A 39 4.92 -13.02 0.44
N VAL A 40 3.66 -12.97 0.03
CA VAL A 40 2.96 -14.11 -0.59
C VAL A 40 2.19 -13.59 -1.79
N GLN A 41 2.36 -14.22 -2.93
CA GLN A 41 1.64 -13.89 -4.16
C GLN A 41 0.52 -14.89 -4.40
N THR A 42 -0.65 -14.37 -4.77
CA THR A 42 -1.85 -15.15 -5.10
C THR A 42 -2.53 -14.59 -6.35
N ASN A 43 -3.66 -15.17 -6.76
CA ASN A 43 -4.42 -14.71 -7.93
C ASN A 43 -5.74 -14.01 -7.55
N ASP A 44 -5.87 -13.59 -6.32
CA ASP A 44 -7.13 -13.00 -5.86
C ASP A 44 -7.28 -11.52 -6.20
N PRO A 45 -8.53 -11.01 -6.16
CA PRO A 45 -8.82 -9.65 -6.58
C PRO A 45 -8.40 -8.56 -5.59
N TYR A 46 -7.94 -8.92 -4.40
CA TYR A 46 -7.57 -7.97 -3.33
C TYR A 46 -6.17 -8.27 -2.78
N ASP A 47 -5.58 -7.27 -2.15
CA ASP A 47 -4.33 -7.36 -1.42
C ASP A 47 -4.58 -7.20 0.10
N GLN A 48 -3.61 -7.66 0.91
CA GLN A 48 -3.65 -7.55 2.37
C GLN A 48 -2.31 -7.06 2.93
N ILE A 49 -2.35 -6.35 4.05
CA ILE A 49 -1.15 -6.09 4.86
C ILE A 49 -1.24 -6.90 6.13
N ALA A 50 -0.24 -7.73 6.38
CA ALA A 50 -0.19 -8.60 7.56
C ALA A 50 0.92 -8.21 8.53
N LYS A 51 0.80 -8.69 9.77
CA LYS A 51 1.82 -8.56 10.81
C LYS A 51 2.95 -9.55 10.58
N PHE A 52 4.18 -9.04 10.67
CA PHE A 52 5.39 -9.85 10.65
C PHE A 52 6.19 -9.63 11.93
N ALA A 53 7.00 -10.62 12.29
CA ALA A 53 7.99 -10.51 13.34
C ALA A 53 9.37 -10.84 12.79
N PHE A 54 10.37 -10.08 13.19
CA PHE A 54 11.75 -10.41 12.87
C PHE A 54 12.20 -11.60 13.71
N ASN A 55 12.63 -12.67 13.03
CA ASN A 55 13.23 -13.82 13.66
C ASN A 55 14.76 -13.61 13.70
N LYS A 56 15.31 -13.53 14.92
CA LYS A 56 16.76 -13.29 15.11
C LYS A 56 17.62 -14.48 14.74
N ASP A 57 17.02 -15.69 14.78
CA ASP A 57 17.76 -16.94 14.53
C ASP A 57 17.93 -17.16 13.01
N THR A 58 16.93 -16.80 12.22
CA THR A 58 16.98 -16.92 10.75
C THR A 58 17.44 -15.63 10.06
N GLY A 59 17.36 -14.48 10.73
CA GLY A 59 17.63 -13.17 10.14
C GLY A 59 16.50 -12.62 9.25
N ASP A 60 15.33 -13.29 9.20
CA ASP A 60 14.24 -12.99 8.31
C ASP A 60 12.97 -12.54 9.05
N TYR A 61 12.01 -12.00 8.29
CA TYR A 61 10.69 -11.67 8.80
C TYR A 61 9.72 -12.83 8.58
N GLU A 62 9.06 -13.25 9.65
CA GLU A 62 8.08 -14.32 9.64
C GLU A 62 6.66 -13.79 9.82
N LEU A 63 5.72 -14.32 9.03
CA LEU A 63 4.30 -13.99 9.12
C LEU A 63 3.74 -14.39 10.48
N LYS A 64 3.13 -13.45 11.19
CA LYS A 64 2.41 -13.77 12.41
C LYS A 64 1.06 -14.40 12.10
N THR A 65 0.80 -15.54 12.73
CA THR A 65 -0.48 -16.24 12.63
C THR A 65 -1.21 -16.27 13.98
N ASN A 66 -2.51 -16.50 13.91
CA ASN A 66 -3.32 -16.80 15.08
C ASN A 66 -3.21 -18.30 15.46
N LYS A 67 -3.91 -18.72 16.54
CA LYS A 67 -3.91 -20.12 17.00
C LYS A 67 -4.45 -21.12 15.98
N LYS A 68 -5.16 -20.66 14.94
CA LYS A 68 -5.73 -21.47 13.86
C LYS A 68 -4.85 -21.46 12.59
N GLY A 69 -3.65 -20.88 12.65
CA GLY A 69 -2.73 -20.78 11.51
C GLY A 69 -3.06 -19.65 10.51
N LYS A 70 -4.11 -18.86 10.73
CA LYS A 70 -4.47 -17.75 9.83
C LYS A 70 -3.58 -16.53 10.09
N ALA A 71 -3.20 -15.82 9.03
CA ALA A 71 -2.46 -14.57 9.10
C ALA A 71 -3.14 -13.56 10.03
N LYS A 72 -2.34 -12.85 10.81
CA LYS A 72 -2.80 -11.69 11.57
C LYS A 72 -2.71 -10.47 10.67
N LEU A 73 -3.86 -9.97 10.23
CA LEU A 73 -3.93 -8.82 9.32
C LEU A 73 -3.85 -7.51 10.09
N GLU A 74 -3.26 -6.52 9.44
CA GLU A 74 -3.35 -5.10 9.77
C GLU A 74 -4.44 -4.43 8.93
N ILE A 75 -4.42 -4.67 7.61
CA ILE A 75 -5.41 -4.17 6.67
C ILE A 75 -5.83 -5.32 5.76
N ASN A 76 -7.12 -5.42 5.56
CA ASN A 76 -7.75 -6.43 4.72
C ASN A 76 -8.43 -5.79 3.49
N LYS A 77 -8.53 -6.52 2.39
CA LYS A 77 -9.27 -6.13 1.17
C LYS A 77 -8.82 -4.81 0.57
N ILE A 78 -7.53 -4.70 0.30
CA ILE A 78 -6.96 -3.58 -0.44
C ILE A 78 -7.16 -3.83 -1.94
N GLU A 79 -7.67 -2.84 -2.67
CA GLU A 79 -7.79 -2.94 -4.13
C GLU A 79 -6.42 -3.15 -4.77
N LYS A 80 -6.32 -4.12 -5.70
CA LYS A 80 -5.08 -4.38 -6.44
C LYS A 80 -4.64 -3.16 -7.24
N GLY A 81 -3.33 -2.95 -7.29
CA GLY A 81 -2.71 -1.75 -7.89
C GLY A 81 -2.27 -0.72 -6.85
N ILE A 82 -2.96 -0.59 -5.72
CA ILE A 82 -2.61 0.39 -4.69
C ILE A 82 -1.21 0.14 -4.13
N LEU A 83 -0.89 -1.09 -3.74
CA LEU A 83 0.40 -1.43 -3.14
C LEU A 83 1.50 -1.69 -4.17
N GLN A 84 1.13 -2.00 -5.41
CA GLN A 84 2.05 -2.39 -6.49
C GLN A 84 2.72 -1.18 -7.15
N ASP A 85 2.08 -0.02 -7.13
CA ASP A 85 2.57 1.20 -7.79
C ASP A 85 3.71 1.92 -7.05
N GLY A 86 4.34 1.22 -6.09
CA GLY A 86 5.52 1.75 -5.41
C GLY A 86 5.25 2.92 -4.46
N ILE A 87 4.05 3.00 -3.91
CA ILE A 87 3.73 3.99 -2.88
C ILE A 87 4.74 3.87 -1.74
N ASN A 88 5.38 4.98 -1.43
CA ASN A 88 6.36 5.07 -0.36
C ASN A 88 5.92 6.10 0.68
N PHE A 89 5.65 5.64 1.89
CA PHE A 89 5.24 6.46 3.03
C PHE A 89 6.36 6.64 4.05
N MET A 90 7.58 6.84 3.57
CA MET A 90 8.74 7.01 4.44
C MET A 90 8.53 8.09 5.51
N GLU A 91 9.30 7.96 6.56
CA GLU A 91 9.25 8.83 7.73
C GLU A 91 9.44 10.32 7.40
N ASN A 92 10.16 10.62 6.34
CA ASN A 92 10.43 12.00 5.87
C ASN A 92 9.36 12.56 4.92
N SER A 93 8.12 12.12 5.03
CA SER A 93 6.98 12.66 4.28
C SER A 93 7.20 12.75 2.79
N GLN A 94 7.64 11.68 2.19
CA GLN A 94 7.81 11.61 0.75
C GLN A 94 6.47 11.84 0.04
N VAL A 95 6.52 12.60 -1.02
CA VAL A 95 5.40 12.70 -1.95
C VAL A 95 5.29 11.41 -2.76
N TRP A 96 4.08 11.03 -3.13
CA TRP A 96 3.81 9.81 -3.85
C TRP A 96 2.65 9.96 -4.81
N SER A 97 2.55 9.07 -5.80
CA SER A 97 1.37 8.94 -6.64
C SER A 97 1.07 7.48 -6.93
N THR A 98 -0.20 7.18 -7.17
CA THR A 98 -0.66 5.90 -7.71
C THR A 98 -1.72 6.13 -8.75
N ASP A 99 -1.73 5.30 -9.79
CA ASP A 99 -2.58 5.44 -10.96
C ASP A 99 -3.56 4.26 -11.07
N ASN A 100 -4.65 4.49 -11.81
CA ASN A 100 -5.57 3.43 -12.24
C ASN A 100 -6.26 2.61 -11.12
N VAL A 101 -6.38 3.17 -9.94
CA VAL A 101 -7.16 2.59 -8.84
C VAL A 101 -8.44 3.39 -8.64
N SER A 102 -9.48 2.76 -8.10
CA SER A 102 -10.74 3.45 -7.83
C SER A 102 -10.57 4.49 -6.70
N VAL A 103 -11.39 5.53 -6.73
CA VAL A 103 -11.40 6.54 -5.66
C VAL A 103 -11.82 5.90 -4.35
N GLU A 104 -12.86 5.07 -4.38
CA GLU A 104 -13.39 4.39 -3.21
C GLU A 104 -12.37 3.43 -2.60
N GLY A 105 -11.76 2.55 -3.40
CA GLY A 105 -10.76 1.60 -2.91
C GLY A 105 -9.53 2.29 -2.33
N PHE A 106 -9.09 3.40 -2.96
CA PHE A 106 -7.99 4.18 -2.42
C PHE A 106 -8.35 4.89 -1.10
N GLN A 107 -9.56 5.45 -0.99
CA GLN A 107 -10.03 6.10 0.24
C GLN A 107 -10.11 5.09 1.40
N ASP A 108 -10.67 3.92 1.16
CA ASP A 108 -10.74 2.86 2.17
C ASP A 108 -9.35 2.43 2.64
N PHE A 109 -8.42 2.29 1.71
CA PHE A 109 -7.04 1.96 2.05
C PHE A 109 -6.36 3.05 2.87
N ILE A 110 -6.40 4.31 2.41
CA ILE A 110 -5.61 5.38 3.03
C ILE A 110 -6.06 5.72 4.44
N ILE A 111 -7.35 5.57 4.74
CA ILE A 111 -7.89 5.73 6.09
C ILE A 111 -7.32 4.67 7.02
N GLN A 112 -7.43 3.40 6.65
CA GLN A 112 -6.92 2.29 7.45
C GLN A 112 -5.39 2.35 7.59
N PHE A 113 -4.70 2.74 6.51
CA PHE A 113 -3.25 2.87 6.52
C PHE A 113 -2.78 4.02 7.42
N SER A 114 -3.46 5.17 7.37
CA SER A 114 -3.20 6.31 8.25
C SER A 114 -3.33 5.91 9.74
N ASP A 115 -4.38 5.16 10.09
CA ASP A 115 -4.56 4.62 11.44
C ASP A 115 -3.45 3.63 11.82
N MET A 116 -3.11 2.70 10.94
CA MET A 116 -2.08 1.68 11.17
C MET A 116 -0.71 2.30 11.48
N VAL A 117 -0.33 3.35 10.75
CA VAL A 117 0.98 4.01 10.92
C VAL A 117 0.93 5.18 11.91
N GLY A 118 -0.27 5.63 12.31
CA GLY A 118 -0.47 6.77 13.21
C GLY A 118 0.00 8.10 12.61
N LYS A 119 -0.18 8.30 11.30
CA LYS A 119 0.28 9.49 10.58
C LYS A 119 -0.85 10.13 9.81
N GLU A 120 -0.96 11.46 9.92
CA GLU A 120 -1.83 12.25 9.04
C GLU A 120 -1.29 12.23 7.61
N MET A 121 -2.18 12.08 6.64
CA MET A 121 -1.89 12.09 5.22
C MET A 121 -2.84 13.05 4.51
N ALA A 122 -2.36 13.69 3.46
CA ALA A 122 -3.17 14.59 2.66
C ALA A 122 -2.82 14.47 1.18
N GLY A 123 -3.79 14.69 0.32
CA GLY A 123 -3.56 14.59 -1.11
C GLY A 123 -4.69 15.13 -1.96
N TYR A 124 -4.52 14.95 -3.25
CA TYR A 124 -5.53 15.13 -4.28
C TYR A 124 -5.74 13.85 -5.05
N TYR A 125 -6.92 13.69 -5.62
CA TYR A 125 -7.06 12.89 -6.81
C TYR A 125 -7.35 13.77 -8.03
N TYR A 126 -6.77 13.37 -9.14
CA TYR A 126 -6.84 14.06 -10.42
C TYR A 126 -7.56 13.20 -11.44
N ILE A 127 -8.18 13.85 -12.40
CA ILE A 127 -8.83 13.19 -13.54
C ILE A 127 -8.10 13.63 -14.82
N THR A 128 -7.91 12.71 -15.73
CA THR A 128 -7.31 12.99 -17.03
C THR A 128 -8.26 13.76 -17.94
N HIS A 129 -7.74 14.68 -18.75
CA HIS A 129 -8.52 15.42 -19.74
C HIS A 129 -8.98 14.57 -20.92
N GLU A 130 -8.32 13.43 -21.14
CA GLU A 130 -8.57 12.58 -22.30
C GLU A 130 -9.42 11.38 -21.90
N SER A 131 -10.58 11.28 -22.51
CA SER A 131 -11.41 10.09 -22.66
C SER A 131 -12.61 9.88 -21.77
N SER A 132 -13.54 9.10 -22.31
CA SER A 132 -14.71 8.50 -21.65
C SER A 132 -14.35 7.60 -20.46
N ASP A 133 -13.10 7.20 -20.32
CA ASP A 133 -12.60 6.39 -19.20
C ASP A 133 -11.79 7.31 -18.27
N ASN A 134 -12.46 7.85 -17.27
CA ASN A 134 -11.81 8.66 -16.24
C ASN A 134 -10.77 7.82 -15.50
N LYS A 135 -9.51 8.08 -15.78
CA LYS A 135 -8.42 7.52 -14.98
C LYS A 135 -8.19 8.40 -13.77
N PHE A 136 -8.22 7.82 -12.60
CA PHE A 136 -7.92 8.51 -11.36
C PHE A 136 -6.43 8.38 -11.05
N ILE A 137 -5.83 9.52 -10.70
CA ILE A 137 -4.45 9.58 -10.25
C ILE A 137 -4.48 10.16 -8.85
N HIS A 138 -4.11 9.36 -7.90
CA HIS A 138 -4.02 9.77 -6.50
C HIS A 138 -2.61 10.25 -6.20
N MET A 139 -2.51 11.41 -5.58
CA MET A 139 -1.25 11.97 -5.13
C MET A 139 -1.37 12.46 -3.72
N GLY A 140 -0.31 12.30 -2.94
CA GLY A 140 -0.36 12.74 -1.57
C GLY A 140 0.99 12.85 -0.90
N ARG A 141 0.92 13.18 0.38
CA ARG A 141 2.04 13.28 1.30
C ARG A 141 1.64 12.74 2.66
N GLY A 142 2.48 11.88 3.23
CA GLY A 142 2.37 11.47 4.62
C GLY A 142 3.15 12.40 5.55
N LYS A 143 2.78 12.45 6.83
CA LYS A 143 3.48 13.22 7.86
C LYS A 143 4.24 12.37 8.84
N ASN A 144 5.34 12.94 9.34
CA ASN A 144 6.18 12.29 10.34
C ASN A 144 5.59 12.27 11.74
N ASN A 145 4.75 13.26 12.06
CA ASN A 145 4.29 13.47 13.42
C ASN A 145 2.78 13.27 13.53
N ARG A 146 2.38 12.32 14.36
CA ARG A 146 0.98 12.00 14.66
C ARG A 146 0.16 13.19 15.16
N TYR A 147 0.80 14.11 15.87
CA TYR A 147 0.12 15.21 16.55
C TYR A 147 0.15 16.54 15.79
N ASN A 148 0.68 16.56 14.62
CA ASN A 148 0.83 17.80 13.86
C ASN A 148 -0.35 18.00 12.92
N SER A 149 -1.10 19.05 13.12
CA SER A 149 -2.45 19.27 12.57
C SER A 149 -2.52 19.78 11.13
N SER A 150 -1.41 19.95 10.42
CA SER A 150 -1.45 20.46 9.04
C SER A 150 -0.46 19.78 8.13
N THR A 151 -0.94 18.92 7.24
CA THR A 151 -0.16 18.36 6.14
C THR A 151 -0.41 19.20 4.90
N SER A 152 0.66 19.74 4.30
CA SER A 152 0.53 20.45 3.03
C SER A 152 0.29 19.45 1.90
N ILE A 153 -0.72 19.70 1.07
CA ILE A 153 -1.00 18.89 -0.10
C ILE A 153 0.05 19.20 -1.18
N PRO A 154 0.72 18.19 -1.77
CA PRO A 154 1.71 18.44 -2.82
C PRO A 154 1.05 18.90 -4.12
N GLY A 155 1.73 19.75 -4.86
CA GLY A 155 1.29 20.15 -6.20
C GLY A 155 1.62 19.10 -7.26
N ILE A 156 0.87 19.15 -8.40
CA ILE A 156 1.11 18.23 -9.54
C ILE A 156 2.55 18.33 -10.06
N THR A 157 3.13 19.51 -10.09
CA THR A 157 4.50 19.75 -10.55
C THR A 157 5.55 19.15 -9.64
N GLU A 158 5.24 18.95 -8.37
CA GLU A 158 6.13 18.33 -7.38
C GLU A 158 6.16 16.81 -7.54
N VAL A 159 4.99 16.20 -7.77
CA VAL A 159 4.83 14.74 -7.75
C VAL A 159 4.87 14.13 -9.15
N ARG A 160 4.14 14.73 -10.08
CA ARG A 160 3.96 14.22 -11.45
C ARG A 160 4.07 15.37 -12.46
N PRO A 161 5.26 15.95 -12.63
CA PRO A 161 5.46 17.05 -13.61
C PRO A 161 5.15 16.62 -15.05
N ASP A 162 5.23 15.33 -15.36
CA ASP A 162 4.85 14.73 -16.64
C ASP A 162 3.36 14.88 -16.97
N LEU A 163 2.51 15.07 -15.96
CA LEU A 163 1.07 15.22 -16.09
C LEU A 163 0.59 16.67 -16.06
N PHE A 164 1.52 17.64 -15.89
CA PHE A 164 1.15 19.05 -15.87
C PHE A 164 0.43 19.47 -17.16
N GLY A 165 -0.75 20.06 -17.02
CA GLY A 165 -1.60 20.46 -18.14
C GLY A 165 -2.41 19.32 -18.80
N LYS A 166 -2.20 18.06 -18.38
CA LYS A 166 -2.93 16.90 -18.90
C LYS A 166 -4.04 16.39 -17.98
N VAL A 167 -4.01 16.82 -16.74
CA VAL A 167 -4.98 16.44 -15.71
C VAL A 167 -5.46 17.66 -14.95
N TYR A 168 -6.61 17.55 -14.31
CA TYR A 168 -7.13 18.59 -13.42
C TYR A 168 -7.45 18.03 -12.04
N PRO A 169 -7.24 18.81 -10.96
CA PRO A 169 -7.57 18.37 -9.62
C PRO A 169 -9.10 18.22 -9.50
N HIS A 170 -9.54 17.09 -8.95
CA HIS A 170 -10.95 16.84 -8.73
C HIS A 170 -11.33 17.06 -7.27
N THR A 171 -10.64 16.39 -6.34
CA THR A 171 -10.94 16.51 -4.90
C THR A 171 -9.66 16.43 -4.07
N SER A 172 -9.59 17.27 -3.03
CA SER A 172 -8.60 17.17 -1.96
C SER A 172 -9.14 16.35 -0.81
N TRP A 173 -8.25 15.68 -0.09
CA TRP A 173 -8.57 14.90 1.09
C TRP A 173 -7.45 14.97 2.13
N HIS A 174 -7.76 14.66 3.37
CA HIS A 174 -6.80 14.42 4.43
C HIS A 174 -7.38 13.43 5.45
N THR A 175 -6.50 12.78 6.20
CA THR A 175 -6.86 11.80 7.22
C THR A 175 -6.50 12.30 8.60
N HIS A 176 -7.25 11.85 9.60
CA HIS A 176 -6.96 12.05 11.01
C HIS A 176 -6.86 10.67 11.67
N PRO A 177 -5.64 10.16 11.91
CA PRO A 177 -5.49 8.88 12.59
C PRO A 177 -6.06 8.96 14.02
N SER A 178 -6.72 7.88 14.44
CA SER A 178 -7.35 7.73 15.75
C SER A 178 -6.36 7.61 16.91
#